data_5a113b8462e43c6bffe5ac289cd8e192
#
_entry.id   5a113b8462e43c6bffe5ac289cd8e192
#
_cell.length_a   1.000
_cell.length_b   1.000
_cell.length_c   1.000
_cell.angle_alpha   90.00
_cell.angle_beta   90.00
_cell.angle_gamma   90.00
#
_symmetry.space_group_name_H-M   'P 1'
#
loop_
_entity.id
_entity.type
_entity.pdbx_description
1 polymer ?
#
loop_
_entity_poly.entity_id
_entity_poly.type
_entity_poly.pdbx_seq_one_letter_code
_entity_poly.pdbx_strand_id
1 'polypeptide(L)'
;MKKLLFLLLFSPLLFAQEGMFSKDPIINKENWNKQRVHWGYYLGFNSLDFKFDYLSVTQDIEVQSSTGFNVGLIGNLRLTEFLDFRFEPGLYITQRNLIYPNITDPVDRLREVKSTYIFFPFLLKYSALRTGNVRPYLVGGISTALN
;
A
#
# COMPACT_ATOMS: atom_id res chain seq x y z
N MET A 1 17.24 6.79 -33.88
CA MET A 1 15.84 6.50 -34.25
C MET A 1 14.96 6.16 -33.05
N LYS A 2 15.37 5.33 -32.06
CA LYS A 2 14.55 4.98 -30.87
C LYS A 2 14.19 6.18 -29.97
N LYS A 3 15.08 7.19 -29.87
CA LYS A 3 14.83 8.41 -29.05
C LYS A 3 13.78 9.35 -29.69
N LEU A 4 13.69 9.35 -31.01
CA LEU A 4 12.71 10.16 -31.76
C LEU A 4 11.29 9.57 -31.63
N LEU A 5 11.18 8.23 -31.55
CA LEU A 5 9.91 7.53 -31.34
C LEU A 5 9.33 7.83 -29.96
N PHE A 6 10.18 8.01 -28.94
CA PHE A 6 9.75 8.33 -27.58
C PHE A 6 9.21 9.77 -27.48
N LEU A 7 9.77 10.69 -28.28
CA LEU A 7 9.30 12.07 -28.36
C LEU A 7 7.93 12.19 -29.05
N LEU A 8 7.66 11.33 -30.04
CA LEU A 8 6.40 11.26 -30.76
C LEU A 8 5.25 10.70 -29.91
N LEU A 9 5.56 9.85 -28.92
CA LEU A 9 4.55 9.31 -27.98
C LEU A 9 4.10 10.34 -26.92
N PHE A 10 4.92 11.37 -26.66
CA PHE A 10 4.59 12.45 -25.74
C PHE A 10 3.85 13.63 -26.39
N SER A 11 3.91 13.77 -27.73
CA SER A 11 3.28 14.89 -28.42
C SER A 11 1.74 14.95 -28.32
N PRO A 12 0.98 13.83 -28.30
CA PRO A 12 -0.49 13.92 -28.14
C PRO A 12 -0.95 14.33 -26.74
N LEU A 13 -0.09 14.20 -25.71
CA LEU A 13 -0.42 14.61 -24.36
C LEU A 13 -0.48 16.14 -24.20
N LEU A 14 0.21 16.89 -25.05
CA LEU A 14 0.22 18.36 -25.02
C LEU A 14 -1.07 18.96 -25.59
N PHE A 15 -1.69 18.33 -26.57
CA PHE A 15 -2.96 18.80 -27.15
C PHE A 15 -4.20 18.44 -26.31
N ALA A 16 -4.08 17.46 -25.42
CA ALA A 16 -5.17 17.10 -24.49
C ALA A 16 -5.38 18.13 -23.37
N GLN A 17 -4.45 19.06 -23.19
CA GLN A 17 -4.52 20.04 -22.10
C GLN A 17 -5.49 21.21 -22.40
N GLU A 18 -5.66 21.62 -23.62
CA GLU A 18 -6.55 22.77 -23.96
C GLU A 18 -8.02 22.47 -23.72
N GLY A 19 -8.47 21.23 -23.91
CA GLY A 19 -9.85 20.80 -23.63
C GLY A 19 -10.16 20.56 -22.16
N MET A 20 -9.14 20.29 -21.34
CA MET A 20 -9.30 19.95 -19.93
C MET A 20 -9.37 21.19 -19.01
N PHE A 21 -8.90 22.35 -19.49
CA PHE A 21 -8.82 23.61 -18.72
C PHE A 21 -9.72 24.73 -19.25
N SER A 22 -10.44 24.54 -20.37
CA SER A 22 -11.22 25.61 -21.02
C SER A 22 -12.66 25.77 -20.53
N LYS A 23 -13.17 24.84 -19.71
CA LYS A 23 -14.46 24.96 -19.00
C LYS A 23 -14.22 24.76 -17.51
N ASP A 24 -14.91 25.55 -16.70
CA ASP A 24 -14.91 25.31 -15.26
C ASP A 24 -15.19 23.84 -14.97
N PRO A 25 -14.23 23.10 -14.38
CA PRO A 25 -14.37 21.68 -14.20
C PRO A 25 -15.57 21.40 -13.29
N ILE A 26 -16.44 20.48 -13.70
CA ILE A 26 -17.56 20.02 -12.87
C ILE A 26 -16.96 19.46 -11.58
N ILE A 27 -17.27 20.10 -10.46
CA ILE A 27 -16.80 19.66 -9.15
C ILE A 27 -17.67 18.48 -8.69
N ASN A 28 -17.09 17.28 -8.75
CA ASN A 28 -17.78 16.09 -8.29
C ASN A 28 -17.75 16.00 -6.75
N LYS A 29 -18.88 15.62 -6.15
CA LYS A 29 -19.00 15.43 -4.69
C LYS A 29 -18.47 16.62 -3.88
N GLU A 30 -18.99 17.80 -4.15
CA GLU A 30 -18.62 19.07 -3.48
C GLU A 30 -18.62 18.97 -1.94
N ASN A 31 -19.60 18.27 -1.38
CA ASN A 31 -19.80 18.15 0.06
C ASN A 31 -18.97 16.99 0.68
N TRP A 32 -18.26 16.21 -0.12
CA TRP A 32 -17.44 15.10 0.39
C TRP A 32 -16.44 15.54 1.45
N ASN A 33 -15.75 16.64 1.18
CA ASN A 33 -14.74 17.16 2.11
C ASN A 33 -15.34 17.84 3.35
N LYS A 34 -16.66 18.08 3.40
CA LYS A 34 -17.34 18.66 4.56
C LYS A 34 -17.73 17.60 5.59
N GLN A 35 -17.84 16.35 5.19
CA GLN A 35 -18.16 15.24 6.09
C GLN A 35 -17.04 15.04 7.10
N ARG A 36 -17.42 14.76 8.34
CA ARG A 36 -16.50 14.63 9.45
C ARG A 36 -15.88 13.23 9.53
N VAL A 37 -16.62 12.22 9.10
CA VAL A 37 -16.20 10.81 9.17
C VAL A 37 -16.41 10.17 7.80
N HIS A 38 -15.39 9.44 7.35
CA HIS A 38 -15.46 8.63 6.15
C HIS A 38 -15.04 7.20 6.49
N TRP A 39 -15.76 6.26 5.94
CA TRP A 39 -15.47 4.83 6.08
C TRP A 39 -15.14 4.23 4.73
N GLY A 40 -14.27 3.25 4.74
CA GLY A 40 -13.90 2.49 3.57
C GLY A 40 -13.36 1.12 3.95
N TYR A 41 -13.02 0.35 2.96
CA TYR A 41 -12.30 -0.92 3.09
C TYR A 41 -11.20 -0.96 2.05
N TYR A 42 -10.22 -1.80 2.29
CA TYR A 42 -9.18 -2.08 1.31
C TYR A 42 -8.95 -3.57 1.20
N LEU A 43 -8.57 -3.96 0.00
CA LEU A 43 -8.10 -5.29 -0.35
C LEU A 43 -6.76 -5.12 -1.04
N GLY A 44 -5.83 -6.01 -0.78
CA GLY A 44 -4.52 -5.92 -1.40
C GLY A 44 -3.72 -7.21 -1.31
N PHE A 45 -2.58 -7.18 -1.95
CA PHE A 45 -1.58 -8.24 -1.88
C PHE A 45 -0.40 -7.75 -1.07
N ASN A 46 0.21 -8.66 -0.33
CA ASN A 46 1.42 -8.37 0.44
C ASN A 46 2.51 -9.41 0.13
N SER A 47 3.74 -9.02 0.34
CA SER A 47 4.88 -9.94 0.34
C SER A 47 5.71 -9.58 1.56
N LEU A 48 5.69 -10.44 2.56
CA LEU A 48 6.46 -10.30 3.79
C LEU A 48 7.54 -11.36 3.80
N ASP A 49 8.75 -10.98 4.21
CA ASP A 49 9.90 -11.84 4.29
C ASP A 49 10.42 -11.95 5.72
N PHE A 50 11.16 -13.03 6.02
CA PHE A 50 11.90 -13.19 7.27
C PHE A 50 13.35 -12.83 7.05
N LYS A 51 13.88 -11.98 7.93
CA LYS A 51 15.31 -11.80 8.03
C LYS A 51 15.81 -12.62 9.21
N PHE A 52 16.69 -13.57 8.91
CA PHE A 52 17.37 -14.35 9.94
C PHE A 52 18.72 -13.71 10.23
N ASP A 53 18.99 -13.40 11.49
CA ASP A 53 20.31 -13.04 11.95
C ASP A 53 20.96 -14.28 12.58
N TYR A 54 21.95 -14.85 11.88
CA TYR A 54 22.66 -16.03 12.34
C TYR A 54 23.80 -15.67 13.29
N LEU A 55 23.84 -16.34 14.43
CA LEU A 55 24.98 -16.25 15.37
C LEU A 55 26.23 -17.02 14.88
N SER A 56 26.07 -17.93 13.93
CA SER A 56 27.17 -18.68 13.30
C SER A 56 26.85 -19.02 11.84
N VAL A 57 27.84 -18.85 10.97
CA VAL A 57 27.75 -18.87 9.48
C VAL A 57 27.53 -20.27 8.89
N THR A 58 27.03 -21.26 9.63
CA THR A 58 27.13 -22.65 9.17
C THR A 58 25.89 -23.16 8.40
N GLN A 59 24.78 -22.42 8.36
CA GLN A 59 23.56 -22.92 7.70
C GLN A 59 22.71 -21.76 7.20
N ASP A 60 22.68 -21.52 5.88
CA ASP A 60 21.73 -20.61 5.25
C ASP A 60 20.40 -21.32 5.02
N ILE A 61 19.36 -20.88 5.71
CA ILE A 61 17.98 -21.28 5.41
C ILE A 61 17.49 -20.40 4.27
N GLU A 62 17.15 -21.01 3.16
CA GLU A 62 16.55 -20.26 2.04
C GLU A 62 15.08 -19.97 2.32
N VAL A 63 14.72 -18.68 2.32
CA VAL A 63 13.34 -18.24 2.49
C VAL A 63 12.76 -17.90 1.13
N GLN A 64 11.74 -18.64 0.73
CA GLN A 64 10.93 -18.30 -0.43
C GLN A 64 9.67 -17.59 0.02
N SER A 65 9.65 -16.25 -0.16
CA SER A 65 8.46 -15.46 0.10
C SER A 65 7.38 -15.76 -0.94
N SER A 66 6.15 -15.86 -0.47
CA SER A 66 4.97 -16.01 -1.32
C SER A 66 4.10 -14.75 -1.23
N THR A 67 3.29 -14.54 -2.26
CA THR A 67 2.31 -13.46 -2.24
C THR A 67 1.20 -13.78 -1.25
N GLY A 68 1.05 -12.92 -0.27
CA GLY A 68 -0.03 -12.97 0.70
C GLY A 68 -1.19 -12.05 0.31
N PHE A 69 -2.25 -12.11 1.09
CA PHE A 69 -3.46 -11.32 0.90
C PHE A 69 -3.73 -10.49 2.16
N ASN A 70 -4.21 -9.26 1.97
CA ASN A 70 -4.60 -8.40 3.08
C ASN A 70 -5.97 -7.76 2.84
N VAL A 71 -6.72 -7.63 3.92
CA VAL A 71 -8.03 -6.99 3.97
C VAL A 71 -8.13 -6.14 5.21
N GLY A 72 -8.75 -4.99 5.08
CA GLY A 72 -8.94 -4.12 6.24
C GLY A 72 -10.00 -3.06 6.03
N LEU A 73 -10.24 -2.33 7.10
CA LEU A 73 -11.15 -1.21 7.15
C LEU A 73 -10.37 0.10 7.17
N ILE A 74 -11.00 1.15 6.71
CA ILE A 74 -10.46 2.50 6.76
C ILE A 74 -11.48 3.36 7.50
N GLY A 75 -11.04 3.95 8.61
CA GLY A 75 -11.77 5.01 9.29
C GLY A 75 -10.98 6.31 9.16
N ASN A 76 -11.60 7.36 8.63
CA ASN A 76 -10.98 8.67 8.50
C ASN A 76 -11.82 9.69 9.24
N LEU A 77 -11.25 10.32 10.26
CA LEU A 77 -11.87 11.35 11.07
C LEU A 77 -11.22 12.70 10.77
N ARG A 78 -12.01 13.62 10.28
CA ARG A 78 -11.56 14.98 10.02
C ARG A 78 -11.41 15.76 11.33
N LEU A 79 -10.20 16.18 11.63
CA LEU A 79 -9.88 17.01 12.80
C LEU A 79 -9.96 18.49 12.48
N THR A 80 -9.36 18.89 11.35
CA THR A 80 -9.37 20.26 10.84
C THR A 80 -9.62 20.25 9.32
N GLU A 81 -9.59 21.41 8.70
CA GLU A 81 -9.74 21.53 7.25
C GLU A 81 -8.60 20.82 6.48
N PHE A 82 -7.41 20.78 7.08
CA PHE A 82 -6.20 20.22 6.45
C PHE A 82 -5.74 18.92 7.07
N LEU A 83 -6.22 18.57 8.26
CA LEU A 83 -5.72 17.44 9.03
C LEU A 83 -6.83 16.44 9.32
N ASP A 84 -6.60 15.20 8.91
CA ASP A 84 -7.44 14.06 9.22
C ASP A 84 -6.65 13.04 10.05
N PHE A 85 -7.32 12.43 11.01
CA PHE A 85 -6.85 11.21 11.67
C PHE A 85 -7.39 10.00 10.91
N ARG A 86 -6.50 9.08 10.57
CA ARG A 86 -6.84 7.90 9.79
C ARG A 86 -6.40 6.64 10.52
N PHE A 87 -7.32 5.70 10.67
CA PHE A 87 -7.10 4.41 11.30
C PHE A 87 -7.47 3.29 10.34
N GLU A 88 -6.55 2.35 10.11
CA GLU A 88 -6.69 1.32 9.07
C GLU A 88 -6.44 -0.10 9.62
N PRO A 89 -7.28 -0.61 10.53
CA PRO A 89 -7.11 -1.97 11.03
C PRO A 89 -7.25 -2.98 9.90
N GLY A 90 -6.33 -3.95 9.85
CA GLY A 90 -6.35 -4.95 8.80
C GLY A 90 -5.70 -6.28 9.17
N LEU A 91 -6.16 -7.32 8.48
CA LEU A 91 -5.64 -8.67 8.54
C LEU A 91 -4.69 -8.89 7.37
N TYR A 92 -3.52 -9.42 7.65
CA TYR A 92 -2.50 -9.78 6.68
C TYR A 92 -2.22 -11.27 6.78
N ILE A 93 -2.67 -12.01 5.79
CA ILE A 93 -2.45 -13.45 5.67
C ILE A 93 -1.24 -13.64 4.76
N THR A 94 -0.23 -14.30 5.26
CA THR A 94 1.03 -14.50 4.53
C THR A 94 1.46 -15.95 4.64
N GLN A 95 2.10 -16.44 3.58
CA GLN A 95 2.66 -17.76 3.49
C GLN A 95 4.11 -17.66 3.03
N ARG A 96 4.96 -18.52 3.58
CA ARG A 96 6.37 -18.59 3.24
C ARG A 96 6.82 -20.05 3.29
N ASN A 97 7.76 -20.36 2.43
CA ASN A 97 8.39 -21.67 2.39
C ASN A 97 9.83 -21.54 2.90
N LEU A 98 10.15 -22.30 3.93
CA LEU A 98 11.51 -22.43 4.45
C LEU A 98 12.14 -23.67 3.87
N ILE A 99 13.27 -23.54 3.21
CA ILE A 99 14.04 -24.62 2.63
C ILE A 99 15.29 -24.83 3.47
N TYR A 100 15.42 -26.04 4.01
CA TYR A 100 16.57 -26.48 4.80
C TYR A 100 17.53 -27.29 3.92
N PRO A 101 18.65 -26.71 3.45
CA PRO A 101 19.54 -27.36 2.47
C PRO A 101 20.23 -28.63 3.03
N ASN A 102 20.39 -28.72 4.34
CA ASN A 102 21.12 -29.82 4.99
C ASN A 102 20.25 -31.06 5.31
N ILE A 103 18.96 -31.00 5.00
CA ILE A 103 18.04 -32.13 5.22
C ILE A 103 17.92 -32.92 3.92
N THR A 104 18.27 -34.21 3.97
CA THR A 104 18.25 -35.10 2.80
C THR A 104 16.84 -35.57 2.46
N ASP A 105 15.95 -35.64 3.45
CA ASP A 105 14.57 -36.06 3.24
C ASP A 105 13.77 -34.92 2.56
N PRO A 106 13.16 -35.18 1.39
CA PRO A 106 12.40 -34.13 0.65
C PRO A 106 11.19 -33.60 1.42
N VAL A 107 10.60 -34.38 2.32
CA VAL A 107 9.42 -33.98 3.10
C VAL A 107 9.82 -33.02 4.22
N ASP A 108 10.93 -33.27 4.89
CA ASP A 108 11.41 -32.43 6.00
C ASP A 108 12.20 -31.21 5.52
N ARG A 109 12.67 -31.23 4.27
CA ARG A 109 13.44 -30.14 3.65
C ARG A 109 12.61 -28.87 3.43
N LEU A 110 11.32 -29.01 3.12
CA LEU A 110 10.40 -27.92 2.82
C LEU A 110 9.40 -27.75 3.96
N ARG A 111 9.47 -26.60 4.64
CA ARG A 111 8.51 -26.25 5.68
C ARG A 111 7.68 -25.04 5.28
N GLU A 112 6.40 -25.25 5.10
CA GLU A 112 5.45 -24.18 4.84
C GLU A 112 5.03 -23.50 6.15
N VAL A 113 5.24 -22.17 6.24
CA VAL A 113 4.85 -21.35 7.39
C VAL A 113 3.76 -20.38 6.96
N LYS A 114 2.57 -20.58 7.50
CA LYS A 114 1.43 -19.66 7.36
C LYS A 114 1.36 -18.77 8.59
N SER A 115 1.28 -17.48 8.38
CA SER A 115 1.17 -16.50 9.47
C SER A 115 0.06 -15.51 9.18
N THR A 116 -0.66 -15.13 10.23
CA THR A 116 -1.69 -14.10 10.16
C THR A 116 -1.33 -12.99 11.12
N TYR A 117 -1.20 -11.78 10.60
CA TYR A 117 -0.90 -10.59 11.38
C TYR A 117 -2.10 -9.66 11.39
N ILE A 118 -2.35 -9.03 12.52
CA ILE A 118 -3.32 -7.96 12.66
C ILE A 118 -2.54 -6.66 12.79
N PHE A 119 -2.72 -5.76 11.83
CA PHE A 119 -2.09 -4.44 11.86
C PHE A 119 -3.08 -3.38 12.34
N PHE A 120 -2.57 -2.45 13.15
CA PHE A 120 -3.30 -1.29 13.65
C PHE A 120 -2.51 -0.02 13.33
N PRO A 121 -2.56 0.48 12.11
CA PRO A 121 -1.93 1.74 11.74
C PRO A 121 -2.75 2.94 12.22
N PHE A 122 -2.08 3.87 12.90
CA PHE A 122 -2.60 5.16 13.32
C PHE A 122 -1.88 6.23 12.51
N LEU A 123 -2.61 6.88 11.63
CA LEU A 123 -2.05 7.76 10.62
C LEU A 123 -2.62 9.17 10.77
N LEU A 124 -1.78 10.16 10.52
CA LEU A 124 -2.17 11.55 10.31
C LEU A 124 -2.06 11.85 8.83
N LYS A 125 -3.14 12.35 8.25
CA LYS A 125 -3.24 12.73 6.85
C LYS A 125 -3.35 14.24 6.77
N TYR A 126 -2.35 14.88 6.20
CA TYR A 126 -2.36 16.30 5.88
C TYR A 126 -2.76 16.49 4.41
N SER A 127 -3.82 17.24 4.17
CA SER A 127 -4.38 17.45 2.84
C SER A 127 -4.31 18.91 2.48
N ALA A 128 -3.86 19.24 1.27
CA ALA A 128 -3.90 20.59 0.73
C ALA A 128 -5.34 21.04 0.39
N LEU A 129 -5.49 22.29 0.02
CA LEU A 129 -6.74 22.79 -0.52
C LEU A 129 -7.12 22.02 -1.80
N ARG A 130 -8.40 21.78 -1.95
CA ARG A 130 -8.92 21.14 -3.15
C ARG A 130 -8.93 22.13 -4.30
N THR A 131 -8.32 21.74 -5.42
CA THR A 131 -8.36 22.50 -6.68
C THR A 131 -9.12 21.67 -7.71
N GLY A 132 -10.34 22.07 -8.03
CA GLY A 132 -11.22 21.28 -8.89
C GLY A 132 -11.55 19.91 -8.26
N ASN A 133 -11.18 18.82 -8.93
CA ASN A 133 -11.40 17.45 -8.47
C ASN A 133 -10.17 16.81 -7.81
N VAL A 134 -9.07 17.55 -7.68
CA VAL A 134 -7.81 17.05 -7.13
C VAL A 134 -7.56 17.64 -5.74
N ARG A 135 -7.19 16.79 -4.79
CA ARG A 135 -6.78 17.19 -3.45
C ARG A 135 -5.54 16.37 -3.06
N PRO A 136 -4.33 16.91 -3.25
CA PRO A 136 -3.12 16.22 -2.84
C PRO A 136 -3.04 16.11 -1.33
N TYR A 137 -2.44 15.02 -0.85
CA TYR A 137 -2.28 14.77 0.57
C TYR A 137 -0.99 14.01 0.88
N LEU A 138 -0.52 14.16 2.10
CA LEU A 138 0.57 13.39 2.70
C LEU A 138 0.01 12.60 3.88
N VAL A 139 0.49 11.37 4.04
CA VAL A 139 0.10 10.49 5.16
C VAL A 139 1.36 10.01 5.84
N GLY A 140 1.34 10.05 7.16
CA GLY A 140 2.41 9.50 7.99
C GLY A 140 1.86 9.07 9.34
N GLY A 141 2.53 8.14 9.99
CA GLY A 141 2.11 7.66 11.30
C GLY A 141 2.87 6.45 11.79
N ILE A 142 2.31 5.79 12.76
CA ILE A 142 2.86 4.60 13.42
C ILE A 142 1.90 3.42 13.22
N SER A 143 2.47 2.22 13.16
CA SER A 143 1.69 0.99 13.08
C SER A 143 2.19 0.00 14.13
N THR A 144 1.27 -0.69 14.77
CA THR A 144 1.56 -1.84 15.61
C THR A 144 0.99 -3.10 14.96
N ALA A 145 1.66 -4.22 15.14
CA ALA A 145 1.25 -5.52 14.61
C ALA A 145 1.16 -6.54 15.74
N LEU A 146 0.12 -7.34 15.69
CA LEU A 146 -0.07 -8.51 16.55
C LEU A 146 -0.03 -9.77 15.68
N ASN A 147 0.62 -10.82 16.19
CA ASN A 147 0.69 -12.13 15.55
C ASN A 147 0.12 -13.18 16.51
#